data_d36911f25b9ce08fe100662fed1597cb
#
_entry.id   d36911f25b9ce08fe100662fed1597cb
#
_cell.length_a   1.000
_cell.length_b   1.000
_cell.length_c   1.000
_cell.angle_alpha   90.00
_cell.angle_beta   90.00
_cell.angle_gamma   90.00
#
_symmetry.space_group_name_H-M   'P 1'
#
loop_
_entity.id
_entity.type
_entity.pdbx_description
1 polymer ?
#
loop_
_entity_poly.entity_id
_entity_poly.type
_entity_poly.pdbx_seq_one_letter_code
_entity_poly.pdbx_strand_id
1 'polypeptide(L)'
;MFFVLSPAKNLNEKDPAPVSEFTQPDLLAESDILMQQLRELAPQQIAELMHVSDKIALLNAQRNAEWNTLFTPENAKQAVFMFNGDVYEGMDANTLDIGQIRYLQNHVRLLSGLYGLLRPLDLIQPYRLEMGTPFANLRGKNLYEFWGDIITNLLNDTLAQAGSNTLVNLASQEYFKSVNTKKLRARLITPIFKDEKNGKYKIISFYAKRARGLMVRYAAEHHITDPEMLKNFNYEGYAFNDAASNESEWVFMRSEQIK
;
A
#
# COMPACT_ATOMS: atom_id res chain seq x y z
N MET A 1 -0.11 0.61 -17.05
CA MET A 1 -0.31 1.45 -15.85
C MET A 1 0.05 0.71 -14.60
N PHE A 2 0.36 1.44 -13.51
CA PHE A 2 0.59 0.88 -12.17
C PHE A 2 -0.32 1.53 -11.14
N PHE A 3 -0.62 0.78 -10.08
CA PHE A 3 -1.30 1.28 -8.90
C PHE A 3 -0.33 1.36 -7.73
N VAL A 4 -0.49 2.36 -6.87
CA VAL A 4 0.18 2.40 -5.57
C VAL A 4 -0.86 2.36 -4.45
N LEU A 5 -0.62 1.53 -3.44
CA LEU A 5 -1.46 1.33 -2.26
C LEU A 5 -0.67 1.63 -0.98
N SER A 6 -1.40 1.98 0.08
CA SER A 6 -0.86 1.96 1.45
C SER A 6 -0.84 0.54 2.00
N PRO A 7 0.05 0.24 2.96
CA PRO A 7 0.00 -1.01 3.71
C PRO A 7 -1.16 -1.00 4.71
N ALA A 8 -1.27 -2.04 5.52
CA ALA A 8 -2.17 -2.09 6.67
C ALA A 8 -1.39 -2.16 7.98
N LYS A 9 -1.99 -1.63 9.06
CA LYS A 9 -1.43 -1.74 10.42
C LYS A 9 -1.59 -3.15 10.99
N ASN A 10 -2.69 -3.82 10.65
CA ASN A 10 -2.95 -5.20 11.02
C ASN A 10 -2.30 -6.13 10.01
N LEU A 11 -1.80 -7.26 10.50
CA LEU A 11 -1.12 -8.27 9.71
C LEU A 11 -1.81 -9.63 9.92
N ASN A 12 -1.95 -10.38 8.85
CA ASN A 12 -2.39 -11.77 8.89
C ASN A 12 -1.16 -12.69 8.86
N GLU A 13 -0.66 -13.00 10.05
CA GLU A 13 0.50 -13.88 10.24
C GLU A 13 0.14 -15.37 10.26
N LYS A 14 -1.17 -15.69 10.47
CA LYS A 14 -1.61 -17.06 10.78
C LYS A 14 -1.98 -17.89 9.55
N ASP A 15 -2.77 -17.28 8.66
CA ASP A 15 -3.30 -18.03 7.51
C ASP A 15 -2.20 -18.19 6.45
N PRO A 16 -2.04 -19.36 5.84
CA PRO A 16 -1.08 -19.56 4.76
C PRO A 16 -1.46 -18.71 3.54
N ALA A 17 -0.46 -18.32 2.75
CA ALA A 17 -0.72 -17.73 1.45
C ALA A 17 -1.30 -18.78 0.49
N PRO A 18 -2.29 -18.40 -0.36
CA PRO A 18 -2.92 -19.36 -1.29
C PRO A 18 -2.03 -19.73 -2.48
N VAL A 19 -0.90 -19.04 -2.66
CA VAL A 19 0.06 -19.28 -3.74
C VAL A 19 1.47 -19.46 -3.20
N SER A 20 2.25 -20.30 -3.85
CA SER A 20 3.66 -20.55 -3.48
C SER A 20 4.64 -19.58 -4.15
N GLU A 21 4.22 -18.85 -5.19
CA GLU A 21 5.06 -17.87 -5.88
C GLU A 21 5.40 -16.72 -4.93
N PHE A 22 6.66 -16.31 -4.91
CA PHE A 22 7.12 -15.16 -4.14
C PHE A 22 8.30 -14.46 -4.80
N THR A 23 8.55 -13.24 -4.36
CA THR A 23 9.72 -12.43 -4.73
C THR A 23 10.37 -11.84 -3.47
N GLN A 24 11.57 -11.28 -3.60
CA GLN A 24 12.28 -10.62 -2.50
C GLN A 24 12.16 -9.09 -2.66
N PRO A 25 12.01 -8.32 -1.58
CA PRO A 25 11.94 -6.86 -1.65
C PRO A 25 13.20 -6.24 -2.25
N ASP A 26 13.03 -5.32 -3.21
CA ASP A 26 14.14 -4.67 -3.90
C ASP A 26 14.97 -3.74 -2.98
N LEU A 27 14.35 -3.19 -1.92
CA LEU A 27 14.95 -2.21 -1.01
C LEU A 27 15.31 -2.82 0.36
N LEU A 28 15.59 -4.12 0.42
CA LEU A 28 15.83 -4.83 1.69
C LEU A 28 17.07 -4.30 2.43
N ALA A 29 18.11 -3.87 1.72
CA ALA A 29 19.29 -3.25 2.32
C ALA A 29 18.95 -1.93 3.04
N GLU A 30 18.01 -1.15 2.49
CA GLU A 30 17.51 0.08 3.12
C GLU A 30 16.66 -0.24 4.37
N SER A 31 15.87 -1.31 4.29
CA SER A 31 15.07 -1.79 5.42
C SER A 31 15.97 -2.22 6.59
N ASP A 32 17.09 -2.86 6.31
CA ASP A 32 18.07 -3.27 7.34
C ASP A 32 18.65 -2.07 8.08
N ILE A 33 18.98 -0.98 7.38
CA ILE A 33 19.46 0.27 8.00
C ILE A 33 18.43 0.82 9.00
N LEU A 34 17.13 0.82 8.65
CA LEU A 34 16.07 1.24 9.58
C LEU A 34 15.90 0.26 10.73
N MET A 35 15.93 -1.04 10.43
CA MET A 35 15.72 -2.07 11.42
C MET A 35 16.83 -2.13 12.47
N GLN A 36 18.09 -1.88 12.08
CA GLN A 36 19.21 -1.77 13.02
C GLN A 36 18.94 -0.70 14.09
N GLN A 37 18.39 0.45 13.69
CA GLN A 37 18.05 1.52 14.64
C GLN A 37 16.78 1.22 15.44
N LEU A 38 15.78 0.55 14.84
CA LEU A 38 14.55 0.16 15.54
C LEU A 38 14.82 -0.86 16.65
N ARG A 39 15.82 -1.72 16.48
CA ARG A 39 16.25 -2.71 17.49
C ARG A 39 16.81 -2.09 18.74
N GLU A 40 17.42 -0.91 18.65
CA GLU A 40 17.98 -0.18 19.79
C GLU A 40 16.90 0.42 20.69
N LEU A 41 15.65 0.49 20.22
CA LEU A 41 14.56 1.10 20.98
C LEU A 41 13.99 0.12 22.01
N ALA A 42 13.95 0.56 23.27
CA ALA A 42 13.21 -0.15 24.32
C ALA A 42 11.69 -0.11 24.02
N PRO A 43 10.90 -1.07 24.54
CA PRO A 43 9.45 -1.10 24.33
C PRO A 43 8.74 0.23 24.68
N GLN A 44 9.15 0.91 25.74
CA GLN A 44 8.59 2.20 26.15
C GLN A 44 8.83 3.29 25.08
N GLN A 45 10.02 3.31 24.49
CA GLN A 45 10.37 4.23 23.41
C GLN A 45 9.56 3.92 22.13
N ILE A 46 9.30 2.65 21.83
CA ILE A 46 8.43 2.23 20.72
C ILE A 46 6.98 2.67 20.99
N ALA A 47 6.48 2.54 22.24
CA ALA A 47 5.14 2.97 22.61
C ALA A 47 4.95 4.47 22.39
N GLU A 48 5.92 5.27 22.82
CA GLU A 48 5.92 6.73 22.63
C GLU A 48 6.04 7.12 21.16
N LEU A 49 7.01 6.52 20.43
CA LEU A 49 7.27 6.83 19.02
C LEU A 49 6.07 6.54 18.12
N MET A 50 5.42 5.40 18.33
CA MET A 50 4.33 4.90 17.46
C MET A 50 2.93 5.19 18.03
N HIS A 51 2.83 5.81 19.22
CA HIS A 51 1.58 6.07 19.94
C HIS A 51 0.71 4.80 20.08
N VAL A 52 1.31 3.73 20.61
CA VAL A 52 0.67 2.43 20.78
C VAL A 52 0.68 1.98 22.24
N SER A 53 -0.17 1.01 22.59
CA SER A 53 -0.16 0.41 23.92
C SER A 53 1.10 -0.38 24.18
N ASP A 54 1.46 -0.57 25.48
CA ASP A 54 2.62 -1.35 25.90
C ASP A 54 2.63 -2.77 25.31
N LYS A 55 1.46 -3.39 25.22
CA LYS A 55 1.31 -4.72 24.60
C LYS A 55 1.75 -4.71 23.13
N ILE A 56 1.35 -3.69 22.36
CA ILE A 56 1.73 -3.55 20.95
C ILE A 56 3.20 -3.18 20.83
N ALA A 57 3.71 -2.35 21.72
CA ALA A 57 5.13 -1.96 21.76
C ALA A 57 6.03 -3.17 22.04
N LEU A 58 5.69 -3.98 23.04
CA LEU A 58 6.43 -5.21 23.36
C LEU A 58 6.43 -6.20 22.18
N LEU A 59 5.27 -6.41 21.54
CA LEU A 59 5.18 -7.25 20.33
C LEU A 59 6.11 -6.75 19.23
N ASN A 60 6.16 -5.44 18.99
CA ASN A 60 7.01 -4.89 17.94
C ASN A 60 8.50 -4.88 18.31
N ALA A 61 8.84 -4.70 19.59
CA ALA A 61 10.22 -4.91 20.05
C ALA A 61 10.70 -6.35 19.78
N GLN A 62 9.84 -7.33 20.04
CA GLN A 62 10.14 -8.73 19.73
C GLN A 62 10.29 -8.95 18.22
N ARG A 63 9.36 -8.46 17.39
CA ARG A 63 9.43 -8.53 15.92
C ARG A 63 10.71 -7.90 15.37
N ASN A 64 11.09 -6.73 15.90
CA ASN A 64 12.33 -6.06 15.51
C ASN A 64 13.57 -6.89 15.85
N ALA A 65 13.59 -7.55 17.01
CA ALA A 65 14.69 -8.41 17.42
C ALA A 65 14.82 -9.68 16.55
N GLU A 66 13.70 -10.26 16.15
CA GLU A 66 13.64 -11.49 15.34
C GLU A 66 13.87 -11.23 13.85
N TRP A 67 13.61 -10.02 13.37
CA TRP A 67 13.71 -9.65 11.96
C TRP A 67 15.15 -9.87 11.44
N ASN A 68 15.28 -10.39 10.22
CA ASN A 68 16.58 -10.60 9.57
C ASN A 68 16.42 -10.45 8.05
N THR A 69 17.53 -10.41 7.30
CA THR A 69 17.52 -10.20 5.84
C THR A 69 17.34 -11.48 5.02
N LEU A 70 17.29 -12.65 5.64
CA LEU A 70 17.08 -13.92 4.97
C LEU A 70 15.59 -14.27 4.98
N PHE A 71 14.85 -13.81 3.97
CA PHE A 71 13.42 -14.06 3.87
C PHE A 71 13.16 -15.37 3.14
N THR A 72 12.43 -16.25 3.81
CA THR A 72 11.95 -17.52 3.28
C THR A 72 10.46 -17.68 3.61
N PRO A 73 9.72 -18.56 2.92
CA PRO A 73 8.31 -18.81 3.23
C PRO A 73 8.04 -19.27 4.67
N GLU A 74 9.07 -19.78 5.38
CA GLU A 74 8.97 -20.23 6.77
C GLU A 74 8.98 -19.06 7.77
N ASN A 75 9.60 -17.93 7.42
CA ASN A 75 9.76 -16.78 8.33
C ASN A 75 9.13 -15.49 7.80
N ALA A 76 8.58 -15.51 6.58
CA ALA A 76 8.01 -14.35 5.91
C ALA A 76 6.81 -14.77 5.05
N LYS A 77 5.95 -13.82 4.70
CA LYS A 77 4.80 -14.06 3.83
C LYS A 77 4.68 -12.96 2.80
N GLN A 78 4.08 -13.27 1.64
CA GLN A 78 3.85 -12.30 0.57
C GLN A 78 3.05 -11.10 1.09
N ALA A 79 3.50 -9.89 0.77
CA ALA A 79 2.96 -8.65 1.31
C ALA A 79 1.44 -8.51 1.11
N VAL A 80 0.91 -8.89 -0.05
CA VAL A 80 -0.52 -8.81 -0.35
C VAL A 80 -1.38 -9.69 0.55
N PHE A 81 -0.84 -10.80 1.05
CA PHE A 81 -1.53 -11.73 1.97
C PHE A 81 -1.17 -11.49 3.44
N MET A 82 -0.08 -10.75 3.70
CA MET A 82 0.31 -10.35 5.04
C MET A 82 -0.51 -9.15 5.52
N PHE A 83 -0.70 -8.11 4.69
CA PHE A 83 -1.46 -6.94 5.09
C PHE A 83 -2.96 -7.26 5.23
N ASN A 84 -3.57 -6.79 6.32
CA ASN A 84 -4.98 -7.02 6.65
C ASN A 84 -5.65 -5.72 7.11
N GLY A 85 -6.67 -5.29 6.38
CA GLY A 85 -7.44 -4.07 6.64
C GLY A 85 -8.30 -3.67 5.46
N ASP A 86 -9.07 -2.58 5.59
CA ASP A 86 -10.16 -2.22 4.66
C ASP A 86 -9.76 -2.27 3.16
N VAL A 87 -8.54 -1.85 2.80
CA VAL A 87 -8.03 -1.91 1.41
C VAL A 87 -7.90 -3.37 0.97
N TYR A 88 -7.29 -4.21 1.81
CA TYR A 88 -7.01 -5.61 1.52
C TYR A 88 -8.26 -6.47 1.59
N GLU A 89 -9.21 -6.13 2.45
CA GLU A 89 -10.56 -6.72 2.48
C GLU A 89 -11.34 -6.37 1.19
N GLY A 90 -11.19 -5.15 0.68
CA GLY A 90 -11.80 -4.75 -0.59
C GLY A 90 -11.16 -5.47 -1.79
N MET A 91 -9.85 -5.64 -1.78
CA MET A 91 -9.12 -6.38 -2.82
C MET A 91 -9.35 -7.88 -2.74
N ASP A 92 -9.44 -8.43 -1.54
CA ASP A 92 -9.67 -9.85 -1.24
C ASP A 92 -8.82 -10.80 -2.11
N ALA A 93 -7.51 -10.58 -2.05
CA ALA A 93 -6.54 -11.30 -2.89
C ALA A 93 -6.58 -12.83 -2.70
N ASN A 94 -7.09 -13.31 -1.55
CA ASN A 94 -7.22 -14.75 -1.29
C ASN A 94 -8.22 -15.45 -2.20
N THR A 95 -9.15 -14.73 -2.82
CA THR A 95 -10.17 -15.27 -3.73
C THR A 95 -9.85 -15.06 -5.20
N LEU A 96 -8.74 -14.41 -5.51
CA LEU A 96 -8.29 -14.19 -6.89
C LEU A 96 -7.60 -15.45 -7.45
N ASP A 97 -7.79 -15.69 -8.75
CA ASP A 97 -7.07 -16.75 -9.44
C ASP A 97 -5.59 -16.37 -9.69
N ILE A 98 -4.80 -17.36 -10.14
CA ILE A 98 -3.36 -17.15 -10.35
C ILE A 98 -3.04 -16.13 -11.44
N GLY A 99 -3.89 -15.99 -12.47
CA GLY A 99 -3.74 -14.96 -13.51
C GLY A 99 -3.95 -13.57 -12.95
N GLN A 100 -4.97 -13.40 -12.10
CA GLN A 100 -5.28 -12.16 -11.40
C GLN A 100 -4.19 -11.80 -10.36
N ILE A 101 -3.66 -12.79 -9.63
CA ILE A 101 -2.51 -12.59 -8.73
C ILE A 101 -1.27 -12.13 -9.49
N ARG A 102 -0.98 -12.71 -10.65
CA ARG A 102 0.12 -12.26 -11.52
C ARG A 102 -0.13 -10.87 -12.09
N TYR A 103 -1.39 -10.52 -12.39
CA TYR A 103 -1.74 -9.14 -12.73
C TYR A 103 -1.40 -8.19 -11.59
N LEU A 104 -1.77 -8.50 -10.33
CA LEU A 104 -1.39 -7.69 -9.17
C LEU A 104 0.13 -7.54 -9.09
N GLN A 105 0.89 -8.62 -9.19
CA GLN A 105 2.36 -8.60 -9.13
C GLN A 105 2.98 -7.65 -10.16
N ASN A 106 2.41 -7.61 -11.36
CA ASN A 106 2.92 -6.82 -12.47
C ASN A 106 2.46 -5.36 -12.46
N HIS A 107 1.31 -5.05 -11.82
CA HIS A 107 0.68 -3.75 -11.92
C HIS A 107 0.48 -3.02 -10.59
N VAL A 108 0.75 -3.64 -9.44
CA VAL A 108 0.56 -3.02 -8.13
C VAL A 108 1.87 -2.86 -7.40
N ARG A 109 2.01 -1.75 -6.66
CA ARG A 109 3.10 -1.51 -5.71
C ARG A 109 2.51 -1.08 -4.36
N LEU A 110 3.09 -1.58 -3.29
CA LEU A 110 2.67 -1.30 -1.92
C LEU A 110 3.72 -0.41 -1.26
N LEU A 111 3.32 0.79 -0.85
CA LEU A 111 4.19 1.68 -0.09
C LEU A 111 4.36 1.14 1.34
N SER A 112 5.52 1.33 1.93
CA SER A 112 5.83 0.83 3.27
C SER A 112 6.81 1.75 3.99
N GLY A 113 6.58 2.00 5.28
CA GLY A 113 7.52 2.77 6.09
C GLY A 113 8.86 2.06 6.26
N LEU A 114 8.85 0.72 6.40
CA LEU A 114 10.06 -0.09 6.57
C LEU A 114 10.67 -0.54 5.24
N TYR A 115 9.83 -1.02 4.31
CA TYR A 115 10.30 -1.64 3.06
C TYR A 115 10.29 -0.67 1.86
N GLY A 116 9.87 0.57 2.04
CA GLY A 116 9.78 1.59 0.98
C GLY A 116 8.73 1.28 -0.06
N LEU A 117 9.06 0.43 -1.03
CA LEU A 117 8.20 0.02 -2.13
C LEU A 117 8.26 -1.50 -2.31
N LEU A 118 7.11 -2.16 -2.26
CA LEU A 118 6.97 -3.60 -2.38
C LEU A 118 6.16 -3.97 -3.61
N ARG A 119 6.47 -5.13 -4.17
CA ARG A 119 5.54 -5.87 -5.06
C ARG A 119 4.59 -6.72 -4.21
N PRO A 120 3.40 -7.06 -4.70
CA PRO A 120 2.43 -7.87 -3.97
C PRO A 120 2.97 -9.20 -3.43
N LEU A 121 3.81 -9.90 -4.20
CA LEU A 121 4.38 -11.19 -3.82
C LEU A 121 5.76 -11.09 -3.15
N ASP A 122 6.25 -9.89 -2.82
CA ASP A 122 7.45 -9.75 -2.02
C ASP A 122 7.22 -10.33 -0.63
N LEU A 123 8.14 -11.18 -0.18
CA LEU A 123 8.13 -11.70 1.17
C LEU A 123 8.43 -10.56 2.16
N ILE A 124 7.61 -10.46 3.20
CA ILE A 124 7.84 -9.54 4.32
C ILE A 124 7.72 -10.26 5.64
N GLN A 125 8.58 -9.92 6.58
CA GLN A 125 8.44 -10.28 7.99
C GLN A 125 7.52 -9.28 8.70
N PRO A 126 6.81 -9.69 9.74
CA PRO A 126 5.91 -8.82 10.49
C PRO A 126 6.64 -7.61 11.06
N TYR A 127 6.04 -6.44 10.92
CA TYR A 127 6.59 -5.17 11.42
C TYR A 127 5.48 -4.17 11.71
N ARG A 128 5.84 -3.08 12.38
CA ARG A 128 5.02 -1.87 12.45
C ARG A 128 5.94 -0.65 12.36
N LEU A 129 5.83 0.06 11.28
CA LEU A 129 6.48 1.37 11.09
C LEU A 129 5.66 2.13 10.04
N GLU A 130 4.86 3.11 10.49
CA GLU A 130 4.02 3.92 9.61
C GLU A 130 4.89 5.01 8.96
N MET A 131 4.60 5.38 7.70
CA MET A 131 5.40 6.35 6.96
C MET A 131 5.45 7.73 7.64
N GLY A 132 4.37 8.11 8.33
CA GLY A 132 4.27 9.35 9.09
C GLY A 132 4.93 9.33 10.47
N THR A 133 5.49 8.19 10.92
CA THR A 133 6.18 8.07 12.20
C THR A 133 7.37 9.04 12.26
N PRO A 134 7.49 9.88 13.32
CA PRO A 134 8.59 10.85 13.45
C PRO A 134 9.88 10.16 13.91
N PHE A 135 10.30 9.13 13.18
CA PHE A 135 11.48 8.33 13.47
C PHE A 135 12.73 9.03 12.94
N ALA A 136 13.47 9.67 13.85
CA ALA A 136 14.79 10.22 13.54
C ALA A 136 15.76 9.07 13.21
N ASN A 137 16.52 9.22 12.15
CA ASN A 137 17.34 8.17 11.59
C ASN A 137 18.65 8.73 11.01
N LEU A 138 19.53 7.87 10.50
CA LEU A 138 20.83 8.27 9.97
C LEU A 138 20.78 9.26 8.79
N ARG A 139 19.62 9.39 8.10
CA ARG A 139 19.47 10.26 6.93
C ARG A 139 18.61 11.49 7.19
N GLY A 140 17.93 11.57 8.34
CA GLY A 140 17.07 12.72 8.63
C GLY A 140 16.17 12.55 9.84
N LYS A 141 15.21 13.45 9.97
CA LYS A 141 14.33 13.57 11.14
C LYS A 141 13.11 12.65 11.10
N ASN A 142 12.83 12.04 9.94
CA ASN A 142 11.64 11.22 9.69
C ASN A 142 11.87 10.29 8.49
N LEU A 143 10.88 9.42 8.22
CA LEU A 143 10.98 8.47 7.12
C LEU A 143 10.89 9.10 5.73
N TYR A 144 10.25 10.25 5.58
CA TYR A 144 10.24 10.96 4.29
C TYR A 144 11.65 11.43 3.90
N GLU A 145 12.43 11.91 4.88
CA GLU A 145 13.83 12.28 4.66
C GLU A 145 14.70 11.04 4.45
N PHE A 146 14.43 9.94 5.15
CA PHE A 146 15.14 8.67 4.95
C PHE A 146 14.98 8.16 3.53
N TRP A 147 13.76 8.06 3.06
CA TRP A 147 13.45 7.54 1.73
C TRP A 147 13.81 8.52 0.62
N GLY A 148 13.73 9.83 0.86
CA GLY A 148 14.07 10.88 -0.10
C GLY A 148 13.47 10.59 -1.49
N ASP A 149 14.33 10.38 -2.48
CA ASP A 149 13.92 10.05 -3.85
C ASP A 149 13.97 8.54 -4.17
N ILE A 150 14.38 7.69 -3.25
CA ILE A 150 14.60 6.24 -3.49
C ILE A 150 13.32 5.58 -4.02
N ILE A 151 12.19 5.79 -3.35
CA ILE A 151 10.88 5.22 -3.76
C ILE A 151 10.49 5.75 -5.14
N THR A 152 10.65 7.04 -5.39
CA THR A 152 10.28 7.67 -6.67
C THR A 152 11.15 7.16 -7.81
N ASN A 153 12.44 7.01 -7.59
CA ASN A 153 13.37 6.47 -8.58
C ASN A 153 12.99 5.03 -8.95
N LEU A 154 12.74 4.17 -7.96
CA LEU A 154 12.31 2.80 -8.20
C LEU A 154 10.95 2.71 -8.92
N LEU A 155 10.00 3.61 -8.61
CA LEU A 155 8.74 3.72 -9.36
C LEU A 155 8.98 4.12 -10.82
N ASN A 156 9.84 5.11 -11.07
CA ASN A 156 10.19 5.53 -12.42
C ASN A 156 10.85 4.40 -13.23
N ASP A 157 11.77 3.66 -12.61
CA ASP A 157 12.44 2.53 -13.26
C ASP A 157 11.44 1.40 -13.56
N THR A 158 10.54 1.10 -12.61
CA THR A 158 9.46 0.13 -12.79
C THR A 158 8.54 0.50 -13.94
N LEU A 159 8.12 1.75 -14.02
CA LEU A 159 7.26 2.27 -15.09
C LEU A 159 7.97 2.18 -16.45
N ALA A 160 9.24 2.59 -16.51
CA ALA A 160 10.04 2.56 -17.74
C ALA A 160 10.25 1.12 -18.24
N GLN A 161 10.61 0.19 -17.37
CA GLN A 161 10.80 -1.23 -17.71
C GLN A 161 9.53 -1.89 -18.27
N ALA A 162 8.37 -1.47 -17.76
CA ALA A 162 7.07 -1.97 -18.22
C ALA A 162 6.51 -1.20 -19.43
N GLY A 163 7.22 -0.20 -19.96
CA GLY A 163 6.72 0.67 -21.03
C GLY A 163 5.45 1.44 -20.63
N SER A 164 5.27 1.71 -19.34
CA SER A 164 4.09 2.38 -18.79
C SER A 164 4.40 3.83 -18.44
N ASN A 165 3.42 4.70 -18.66
CA ASN A 165 3.52 6.13 -18.36
C ASN A 165 2.43 6.62 -17.40
N THR A 166 1.72 5.73 -16.72
CA THR A 166 0.60 6.11 -15.84
C THR A 166 0.72 5.44 -14.47
N LEU A 167 0.61 6.26 -13.43
CA LEU A 167 0.51 5.84 -12.03
C LEU A 167 -0.85 6.21 -11.45
N VAL A 168 -1.59 5.23 -10.95
CA VAL A 168 -2.87 5.40 -10.26
C VAL A 168 -2.62 5.40 -8.77
N ASN A 169 -2.83 6.53 -8.12
CA ASN A 169 -2.63 6.70 -6.69
C ASN A 169 -3.87 6.29 -5.89
N LEU A 170 -3.82 5.13 -5.28
CA LEU A 170 -4.81 4.63 -4.33
C LEU A 170 -4.25 4.59 -2.89
N ALA A 171 -3.07 5.16 -2.66
CA ALA A 171 -2.50 5.30 -1.33
C ALA A 171 -3.13 6.47 -0.56
N SER A 172 -2.96 6.50 0.76
CA SER A 172 -3.29 7.65 1.58
C SER A 172 -2.30 8.79 1.36
N GLN A 173 -2.69 10.02 1.71
CA GLN A 173 -1.80 11.18 1.64
C GLN A 173 -0.51 10.96 2.44
N GLU A 174 -0.60 10.33 3.62
CA GLU A 174 0.55 9.99 4.46
C GLU A 174 1.58 9.17 3.69
N TYR A 175 1.15 8.08 3.04
CA TYR A 175 2.07 7.22 2.31
C TYR A 175 2.50 7.81 0.98
N PHE A 176 1.59 8.43 0.23
CA PHE A 176 1.93 9.00 -1.08
C PHE A 176 2.86 10.21 -0.98
N LYS A 177 2.92 10.90 0.17
CA LYS A 177 3.91 11.96 0.43
C LYS A 177 5.37 11.49 0.33
N SER A 178 5.63 10.18 0.44
CA SER A 178 6.96 9.59 0.19
C SER A 178 7.34 9.55 -1.29
N VAL A 179 6.40 9.82 -2.19
CA VAL A 179 6.65 9.92 -3.64
C VAL A 179 6.83 11.39 -4.02
N ASN A 180 8.00 11.72 -4.56
CA ASN A 180 8.30 13.05 -5.06
C ASN A 180 7.62 13.26 -6.42
N THR A 181 6.42 13.85 -6.43
CA THR A 181 5.63 14.04 -7.65
C THR A 181 6.31 14.93 -8.69
N LYS A 182 7.25 15.81 -8.28
CA LYS A 182 8.01 16.65 -9.21
C LYS A 182 9.05 15.84 -10.01
N LYS A 183 9.47 14.69 -9.50
CA LYS A 183 10.45 13.79 -10.15
C LYS A 183 9.78 12.55 -10.74
N LEU A 184 8.50 12.36 -10.50
CA LEU A 184 7.73 11.24 -11.08
C LEU A 184 7.57 11.45 -12.58
N ARG A 185 7.97 10.44 -13.37
CA ARG A 185 7.93 10.45 -14.85
C ARG A 185 6.69 9.73 -15.38
N ALA A 186 5.52 10.07 -14.83
CA ALA A 186 4.27 9.44 -15.22
C ALA A 186 3.09 10.41 -15.08
N ARG A 187 2.04 10.18 -15.86
CA ARG A 187 0.73 10.77 -15.62
C ARG A 187 0.22 10.22 -14.29
N LEU A 188 -0.13 11.11 -13.39
CA LEU A 188 -0.71 10.74 -12.10
C LEU A 188 -2.23 10.85 -12.16
N ILE A 189 -2.93 9.77 -11.78
CA ILE A 189 -4.37 9.72 -11.61
C ILE A 189 -4.66 9.36 -10.16
N THR A 190 -5.53 10.12 -9.50
CA THR A 190 -5.95 9.87 -8.11
C THR A 190 -7.46 9.64 -8.07
N PRO A 191 -7.93 8.39 -7.98
CA PRO A 191 -9.34 8.09 -7.74
C PRO A 191 -9.78 8.56 -6.35
N ILE A 192 -10.93 9.25 -6.30
CA ILE A 192 -11.54 9.79 -5.09
C ILE A 192 -12.91 9.14 -4.94
N PHE A 193 -13.13 8.44 -3.83
CA PHE A 193 -14.39 7.75 -3.54
C PHE A 193 -15.22 8.56 -2.55
N LYS A 194 -16.43 8.92 -2.94
CA LYS A 194 -17.38 9.69 -2.13
C LYS A 194 -18.67 8.90 -1.95
N ASP A 195 -19.13 8.83 -0.71
CA ASP A 195 -20.39 8.21 -0.34
C ASP A 195 -21.40 9.28 0.03
N GLU A 196 -22.65 9.08 -0.39
CA GLU A 196 -23.75 9.91 0.04
C GLU A 196 -24.10 9.61 1.51
N LYS A 197 -24.27 10.67 2.29
CA LYS A 197 -24.80 10.62 3.64
C LYS A 197 -25.59 11.88 3.93
N ASN A 198 -26.86 11.70 4.26
CA ASN A 198 -27.80 12.81 4.51
C ASN A 198 -27.86 13.80 3.30
N GLY A 199 -27.97 13.29 2.09
CA GLY A 199 -28.05 14.08 0.85
C GLY A 199 -26.76 14.80 0.42
N LYS A 200 -25.59 14.45 1.03
CA LYS A 200 -24.30 15.06 0.69
C LYS A 200 -23.25 14.00 0.42
N TYR A 201 -22.52 14.14 -0.70
CA TYR A 201 -21.39 13.29 -1.03
C TYR A 201 -20.14 13.73 -0.29
N LYS A 202 -19.51 12.81 0.45
CA LYS A 202 -18.27 13.04 1.21
C LYS A 202 -17.40 11.81 1.24
N ILE A 203 -16.12 11.99 1.49
CA ILE A 203 -15.19 10.88 1.73
C ILE A 203 -15.48 10.32 3.13
N ILE A 204 -15.86 9.04 3.19
CA ILE A 204 -15.99 8.28 4.44
C ILE A 204 -14.80 7.32 4.50
N SER A 205 -13.93 7.51 5.47
CA SER A 205 -12.59 6.93 5.51
C SER A 205 -12.55 5.41 5.26
N PHE A 206 -13.36 4.62 5.97
CA PHE A 206 -13.34 3.16 5.82
C PHE A 206 -13.95 2.69 4.49
N TYR A 207 -15.01 3.36 3.98
CA TYR A 207 -15.56 3.07 2.66
C TYR A 207 -14.57 3.41 1.54
N ALA A 208 -13.92 4.58 1.64
CA ALA A 208 -12.91 4.99 0.66
C ALA A 208 -11.70 4.03 0.64
N LYS A 209 -11.26 3.52 1.80
CA LYS A 209 -10.20 2.51 1.87
C LYS A 209 -10.63 1.22 1.18
N ARG A 210 -11.82 0.71 1.51
CA ARG A 210 -12.36 -0.50 0.87
C ARG A 210 -12.49 -0.33 -0.64
N ALA A 211 -13.03 0.81 -1.10
CA ALA A 211 -13.18 1.12 -2.53
C ALA A 211 -11.86 1.13 -3.30
N ARG A 212 -10.76 1.56 -2.68
CA ARG A 212 -9.41 1.48 -3.27
C ARG A 212 -9.00 0.03 -3.55
N GLY A 213 -9.26 -0.86 -2.61
CA GLY A 213 -9.04 -2.30 -2.79
C GLY A 213 -9.93 -2.89 -3.87
N LEU A 214 -11.23 -2.56 -3.86
CA LEU A 214 -12.19 -2.97 -4.89
C LEU A 214 -11.78 -2.52 -6.29
N MET A 215 -11.23 -1.31 -6.46
CA MET A 215 -10.77 -0.84 -7.76
C MET A 215 -9.56 -1.65 -8.26
N VAL A 216 -8.63 -2.02 -7.40
CA VAL A 216 -7.51 -2.90 -7.77
C VAL A 216 -8.02 -4.29 -8.14
N ARG A 217 -8.97 -4.85 -7.37
CA ARG A 217 -9.64 -6.11 -7.69
C ARG A 217 -10.32 -6.05 -9.05
N TYR A 218 -11.12 -5.01 -9.30
CA TYR A 218 -11.78 -4.79 -10.60
C TYR A 218 -10.78 -4.77 -11.75
N ALA A 219 -9.66 -4.06 -11.58
CA ALA A 219 -8.62 -3.99 -12.59
C ALA A 219 -7.97 -5.37 -12.84
N ALA A 220 -7.75 -6.19 -11.80
CA ALA A 220 -7.20 -7.53 -11.92
C ALA A 220 -8.17 -8.50 -12.58
N GLU A 221 -9.46 -8.48 -12.21
CA GLU A 221 -10.48 -9.37 -12.78
C GLU A 221 -10.74 -9.08 -14.27
N HIS A 222 -10.59 -7.82 -14.69
CA HIS A 222 -10.78 -7.39 -16.06
C HIS A 222 -9.47 -7.20 -16.86
N HIS A 223 -8.31 -7.54 -16.27
CA HIS A 223 -6.97 -7.36 -16.86
C HIS A 223 -6.76 -5.98 -17.49
N ILE A 224 -7.18 -4.91 -16.79
CA ILE A 224 -7.19 -3.54 -17.29
C ILE A 224 -5.77 -2.99 -17.40
N THR A 225 -5.36 -2.61 -18.60
CA THR A 225 -4.07 -1.94 -18.88
C THR A 225 -4.22 -0.50 -19.33
N ASP A 226 -5.39 -0.12 -19.88
CA ASP A 226 -5.76 1.25 -20.20
C ASP A 226 -6.44 1.91 -19.00
N PRO A 227 -5.88 3.01 -18.44
CA PRO A 227 -6.48 3.69 -17.30
C PRO A 227 -7.90 4.21 -17.56
N GLU A 228 -8.26 4.57 -18.77
CA GLU A 228 -9.61 5.06 -19.08
C GLU A 228 -10.71 4.02 -18.81
N MET A 229 -10.36 2.73 -18.88
CA MET A 229 -11.29 1.63 -18.53
C MET A 229 -11.65 1.60 -17.05
N LEU A 230 -10.84 2.23 -16.17
CA LEU A 230 -11.18 2.35 -14.74
C LEU A 230 -12.44 3.22 -14.52
N LYS A 231 -12.80 4.10 -15.46
CA LYS A 231 -14.04 4.89 -15.38
C LYS A 231 -15.30 4.03 -15.40
N ASN A 232 -15.19 2.77 -15.86
CA ASN A 232 -16.30 1.80 -15.83
C ASN A 232 -16.43 1.07 -14.47
N PHE A 233 -15.57 1.37 -13.50
CA PHE A 233 -15.62 0.77 -12.16
C PHE A 233 -16.99 1.01 -11.51
N ASN A 234 -17.66 -0.08 -11.10
CA ASN A 234 -19.03 -0.06 -10.58
C ASN A 234 -19.24 -0.96 -9.34
N TYR A 235 -18.16 -1.50 -8.74
CA TYR A 235 -18.30 -2.40 -7.60
C TYR A 235 -18.90 -1.67 -6.40
N GLU A 236 -19.74 -2.40 -5.68
CA GLU A 236 -20.52 -1.92 -4.53
C GLU A 236 -21.33 -0.63 -4.80
N GLY A 237 -21.71 -0.38 -6.06
CA GLY A 237 -22.56 0.74 -6.45
C GLY A 237 -21.83 2.08 -6.64
N TYR A 238 -20.50 2.09 -6.69
CA TYR A 238 -19.76 3.28 -7.14
C TYR A 238 -19.95 3.51 -8.64
N ALA A 239 -19.99 4.77 -9.04
CA ALA A 239 -20.00 5.17 -10.44
C ALA A 239 -19.11 6.40 -10.65
N PHE A 240 -18.41 6.42 -11.78
CA PHE A 240 -17.61 7.58 -12.19
C PHE A 240 -18.51 8.81 -12.39
N ASN A 241 -18.06 9.96 -11.88
CA ASN A 241 -18.75 11.23 -12.03
C ASN A 241 -17.86 12.21 -12.76
N ASP A 242 -18.12 12.40 -14.05
CA ASP A 242 -17.32 13.25 -14.93
C ASP A 242 -17.34 14.71 -14.48
N ALA A 243 -18.52 15.23 -14.12
CA ALA A 243 -18.70 16.62 -13.70
C ALA A 243 -17.94 16.99 -12.40
N ALA A 244 -17.64 16.00 -11.55
CA ALA A 244 -16.87 16.19 -10.31
C ALA A 244 -15.38 15.85 -10.47
N SER A 245 -14.97 15.40 -11.66
CA SER A 245 -13.62 14.94 -11.98
C SER A 245 -12.82 15.98 -12.76
N ASN A 246 -11.50 15.80 -12.79
CA ASN A 246 -10.58 16.54 -13.66
C ASN A 246 -9.53 15.58 -14.24
N GLU A 247 -8.51 16.09 -14.92
CA GLU A 247 -7.48 15.28 -15.60
C GLU A 247 -6.72 14.33 -14.65
N SER A 248 -6.51 14.73 -13.38
CA SER A 248 -5.72 13.99 -12.40
C SER A 248 -6.54 13.43 -11.23
N GLU A 249 -7.72 13.94 -10.96
CA GLU A 249 -8.61 13.50 -9.89
C GLU A 249 -9.90 12.95 -10.47
N TRP A 250 -10.11 11.65 -10.32
CA TRP A 250 -11.28 10.93 -10.83
C TRP A 250 -12.22 10.58 -9.69
N VAL A 251 -13.38 11.21 -9.69
CA VAL A 251 -14.35 11.07 -8.60
C VAL A 251 -15.33 9.95 -8.92
N PHE A 252 -15.42 9.00 -8.00
CA PHE A 252 -16.42 7.93 -8.01
C PHE A 252 -17.39 8.16 -6.87
N MET A 253 -18.67 8.14 -7.16
CA MET A 253 -19.74 8.41 -6.20
C MET A 253 -20.60 7.18 -5.99
N ARG A 254 -21.04 6.99 -4.75
CA ARG A 254 -21.99 5.94 -4.38
C ARG A 254 -23.13 6.54 -3.58
N SER A 255 -24.38 6.25 -4.01
CA SER A 255 -25.58 6.66 -3.28
C SER A 255 -25.65 6.05 -1.89
N GLU A 256 -26.42 6.67 -0.99
CA GLU A 256 -26.57 6.22 0.38
C GLU A 256 -27.06 4.77 0.42
N GLN A 257 -26.32 3.92 1.13
CA GLN A 257 -26.67 2.52 1.29
C GLN A 257 -27.73 2.42 2.38
N ILE A 258 -28.96 2.08 1.99
CA ILE A 258 -30.03 1.77 2.93
C ILE A 258 -29.70 0.41 3.55
N LYS A 259 -29.57 0.38 4.88
CA LYS A 259 -29.33 -0.85 5.65
C LYS A 259 -30.60 -1.69 5.76
#